data_5bb3e3e0a490ab59252edc6b38dfbcd0
#
_entry.id   5bb3e3e0a490ab59252edc6b38dfbcd0
#
_cell.length_a   1.000
_cell.length_b   1.000
_cell.length_c   1.000
_cell.angle_alpha   90.00
_cell.angle_beta   90.00
_cell.angle_gamma   90.00
#
_symmetry.space_group_name_H-M   'P 1'
#
loop_
_entity.id
_entity.type
_entity.pdbx_description
1 polymer ?
#
loop_
_entity_poly.entity_id
_entity_poly.type
_entity_poly.pdbx_seq_one_letter_code
_entity_poly.pdbx_strand_id
1 'polypeptide(L)'
;MKAISLHVHSYSMRFHLRYRASTGYDVFSYIDEMARRGFTGVNVSANGPGLRDLCGSTAEHFAAVRAAVAERGLRLELDTSDTRLENMEYMVRVAAACGADTLRTYTRYDAPLRDVIPWTIRDLRAVAPLAADLGVLLVLENHEDFTGPVLAEILSAVDSPSVRALYDYGNSQMVGEDPFDALDAMAPFIARVHAKDHVVIRTPEGPMVQGVPFGEGRLLVGETTDRLYAAGVRRFCFENVWSYCAPVKVPVQQLPATSCFEWGDPGLHLVGDRLPEGQAVAEERVAFDDGAAAFWAMLAERGYEVRSEPIA
;
A
#
# COMPACT_ATOMS: atom_id res chain seq x y z
N MET A 1 -17.74 -2.05 -19.87
CA MET A 1 -16.85 -1.28 -18.99
C MET A 1 -16.24 -2.21 -17.95
N LYS A 2 -14.99 -2.02 -17.60
CA LYS A 2 -14.26 -2.82 -16.60
C LYS A 2 -14.58 -2.25 -15.20
N ALA A 3 -15.45 -2.91 -14.42
CA ALA A 3 -15.81 -2.43 -13.08
C ALA A 3 -14.71 -2.73 -12.07
N ILE A 4 -14.34 -1.74 -11.28
CA ILE A 4 -13.38 -1.83 -10.16
C ILE A 4 -13.88 -1.06 -8.95
N SER A 5 -13.39 -1.43 -7.76
CA SER A 5 -13.46 -0.63 -6.54
C SER A 5 -12.15 0.13 -6.38
N LEU A 6 -12.22 1.39 -6.01
CA LEU A 6 -11.06 2.25 -5.86
C LEU A 6 -10.95 2.79 -4.43
N HIS A 7 -9.96 2.31 -3.72
CA HIS A 7 -9.59 2.77 -2.40
C HIS A 7 -8.45 3.80 -2.48
N VAL A 8 -8.16 4.43 -1.35
CA VAL A 8 -7.02 5.33 -1.21
C VAL A 8 -6.30 5.06 0.10
N HIS A 9 -4.97 5.07 0.05
CA HIS A 9 -4.12 4.82 1.20
C HIS A 9 -3.85 6.11 1.99
N SER A 10 -3.90 6.05 3.33
CA SER A 10 -3.65 7.21 4.21
C SER A 10 -2.24 7.80 4.07
N TYR A 11 -1.27 7.02 3.59
CA TYR A 11 0.06 7.51 3.25
C TYR A 11 0.03 8.66 2.22
N SER A 12 -1.00 8.70 1.38
CA SER A 12 -1.24 9.78 0.42
C SER A 12 -1.41 11.16 1.08
N MET A 13 -1.78 11.18 2.36
CA MET A 13 -2.01 12.37 3.18
C MET A 13 -1.22 12.30 4.50
N ARG A 14 -0.04 11.65 4.47
CA ARG A 14 0.74 11.32 5.67
C ARG A 14 1.20 12.53 6.48
N PHE A 15 1.51 13.65 5.82
CA PHE A 15 1.91 14.87 6.51
C PHE A 15 0.72 15.60 7.13
N HIS A 16 -0.42 15.62 6.45
CA HIS A 16 -1.65 16.15 7.03
C HIS A 16 -2.03 15.38 8.30
N LEU A 17 -2.02 14.05 8.27
CA LEU A 17 -2.33 13.18 9.41
C LEU A 17 -1.27 13.26 10.51
N ARG A 18 0.02 13.33 10.14
CA ARG A 18 1.13 13.47 11.09
C ARG A 18 1.03 14.77 11.88
N TYR A 19 0.76 15.85 11.20
CA TYR A 19 0.67 17.19 11.77
C TYR A 19 -0.76 17.59 12.15
N ARG A 20 -1.60 16.59 12.51
CA ARG A 20 -3.02 16.80 12.84
C ARG A 20 -3.28 17.85 13.93
N ALA A 21 -2.32 18.07 14.82
CA ALA A 21 -2.44 19.08 15.87
C ALA A 21 -2.51 20.51 15.29
N SER A 22 -1.86 20.78 14.18
CA SER A 22 -1.85 22.08 13.50
C SER A 22 -2.79 22.12 12.31
N THR A 23 -2.94 21.00 11.57
CA THR A 23 -3.81 20.92 10.39
C THR A 23 -5.27 20.70 10.73
N GLY A 24 -5.57 20.14 11.91
CA GLY A 24 -6.91 19.65 12.24
C GLY A 24 -7.35 18.42 11.45
N TYR A 25 -6.42 17.81 10.68
CA TYR A 25 -6.72 16.72 9.76
C TYR A 25 -6.45 15.37 10.43
N ASP A 26 -7.51 14.71 10.87
CA ASP A 26 -7.48 13.39 11.50
C ASP A 26 -8.09 12.31 10.61
N VAL A 27 -8.24 11.09 11.13
CA VAL A 27 -8.83 9.97 10.39
C VAL A 27 -10.26 10.24 9.92
N PHE A 28 -11.05 11.01 10.69
CA PHE A 28 -12.42 11.33 10.31
C PHE A 28 -12.47 12.35 9.17
N SER A 29 -11.60 13.37 9.23
CA SER A 29 -11.40 14.32 8.13
C SER A 29 -10.95 13.62 6.84
N TYR A 30 -10.04 12.64 6.97
CA TYR A 30 -9.57 11.81 5.86
C TYR A 30 -10.72 10.99 5.25
N ILE A 31 -11.49 10.27 6.06
CA ILE A 31 -12.64 9.46 5.60
C ILE A 31 -13.66 10.35 4.86
N ASP A 32 -13.99 11.52 5.44
CA ASP A 32 -14.92 12.47 4.85
C ASP A 32 -14.45 13.01 3.49
N GLU A 33 -13.20 13.37 3.41
CA GLU A 33 -12.62 13.90 2.17
C GLU A 33 -12.60 12.84 1.07
N MET A 34 -12.14 11.62 1.39
CA MET A 34 -12.02 10.56 0.38
C MET A 34 -13.38 10.12 -0.16
N ALA A 35 -14.42 10.09 0.68
CA ALA A 35 -15.79 9.86 0.25
C ALA A 35 -16.26 10.95 -0.75
N ARG A 36 -16.03 12.23 -0.44
CA ARG A 36 -16.39 13.35 -1.31
C ARG A 36 -15.63 13.35 -2.64
N ARG A 37 -14.43 12.78 -2.69
CA ARG A 37 -13.61 12.62 -3.89
C ARG A 37 -14.03 11.44 -4.77
N GLY A 38 -15.00 10.62 -4.32
CA GLY A 38 -15.53 9.49 -5.08
C GLY A 38 -14.76 8.19 -4.92
N PHE A 39 -13.84 8.10 -3.97
CA PHE A 39 -13.26 6.81 -3.59
C PHE A 39 -14.32 5.91 -2.97
N THR A 40 -14.20 4.60 -3.18
CA THR A 40 -15.15 3.60 -2.67
C THR A 40 -14.68 2.94 -1.37
N GLY A 41 -13.49 3.27 -0.94
CA GLY A 41 -12.92 2.78 0.31
C GLY A 41 -11.65 3.54 0.70
N VAL A 42 -11.21 3.31 1.91
CA VAL A 42 -9.98 3.86 2.47
C VAL A 42 -9.12 2.75 3.05
N ASN A 43 -7.81 2.89 2.90
CA ASN A 43 -6.82 2.10 3.61
C ASN A 43 -6.13 3.02 4.63
N VAL A 44 -6.16 2.65 5.91
CA VAL A 44 -5.62 3.47 6.99
C VAL A 44 -4.44 2.77 7.65
N SER A 45 -3.29 3.44 7.65
CA SER A 45 -2.09 2.92 8.28
C SER A 45 -2.20 2.98 9.81
N ALA A 46 -2.10 1.81 10.43
CA ALA A 46 -2.04 1.64 11.87
C ALA A 46 -0.63 1.25 12.34
N ASN A 47 0.39 1.56 11.55
CA ASN A 47 1.79 1.31 11.88
C ASN A 47 2.27 2.17 13.05
N GLY A 48 3.03 1.54 13.95
CA GLY A 48 3.74 2.22 15.02
C GLY A 48 2.88 2.63 16.22
N PRO A 49 3.47 3.35 17.16
CA PRO A 49 2.83 3.66 18.43
C PRO A 49 1.56 4.49 18.25
N GLY A 50 0.52 4.14 19.01
CA GLY A 50 -0.77 4.84 18.99
C GLY A 50 -1.58 4.62 17.72
N LEU A 51 -1.26 3.60 16.91
CA LEU A 51 -1.93 3.26 15.66
C LEU A 51 -1.97 4.44 14.68
N ARG A 52 -0.88 5.16 14.60
CA ARG A 52 -0.51 6.33 13.76
C ARG A 52 -1.67 7.07 13.07
N ASP A 53 -2.04 6.66 11.83
CA ASP A 53 -3.03 7.39 11.02
C ASP A 53 -4.48 7.08 11.44
N LEU A 54 -4.68 5.98 12.19
CA LEU A 54 -5.97 5.69 12.83
C LEU A 54 -6.31 6.72 13.91
N CYS A 55 -5.31 7.44 14.43
CA CYS A 55 -5.43 8.56 15.37
C CYS A 55 -6.02 8.21 16.74
N GLY A 56 -6.13 6.95 17.10
CA GLY A 56 -6.66 6.49 18.39
C GLY A 56 -6.63 4.97 18.53
N SER A 57 -6.71 4.49 19.77
CA SER A 57 -6.54 3.08 20.10
C SER A 57 -7.55 2.53 21.13
N THR A 58 -8.66 3.27 21.40
CA THR A 58 -9.71 2.80 22.30
C THR A 58 -10.82 2.06 21.54
N ALA A 59 -11.56 1.22 22.24
CA ALA A 59 -12.71 0.52 21.66
C ALA A 59 -13.79 1.50 21.13
N GLU A 60 -14.01 2.59 21.83
CA GLU A 60 -14.94 3.66 21.42
C GLU A 60 -14.46 4.34 20.14
N HIS A 61 -13.14 4.58 20.01
CA HIS A 61 -12.55 5.14 18.81
C HIS A 61 -12.70 4.21 17.62
N PHE A 62 -12.44 2.91 17.79
CA PHE A 62 -12.63 1.91 16.73
C PHE A 62 -14.09 1.84 16.27
N ALA A 63 -15.04 1.87 17.21
CA ALA A 63 -16.46 1.91 16.89
C ALA A 63 -16.85 3.20 16.13
N ALA A 64 -16.26 4.35 16.50
CA ALA A 64 -16.49 5.62 15.80
C ALA A 64 -15.93 5.60 14.36
N VAL A 65 -14.74 5.05 14.14
CA VAL A 65 -14.17 4.87 12.79
C VAL A 65 -15.06 3.96 11.95
N ARG A 66 -15.48 2.82 12.50
CA ARG A 66 -16.42 1.91 11.83
C ARG A 66 -17.71 2.61 11.41
N ALA A 67 -18.30 3.39 12.31
CA ALA A 67 -19.51 4.15 12.03
C ALA A 67 -19.28 5.19 10.92
N ALA A 68 -18.20 5.96 11.01
CA ALA A 68 -17.85 6.99 10.03
C ALA A 68 -17.67 6.41 8.61
N VAL A 69 -17.02 5.27 8.48
CA VAL A 69 -16.84 4.55 7.21
C VAL A 69 -18.19 4.06 6.65
N ALA A 70 -19.01 3.43 7.51
CA ALA A 70 -20.30 2.89 7.12
C ALA A 70 -21.30 3.97 6.69
N GLU A 71 -21.36 5.10 7.41
CA GLU A 71 -22.23 6.25 7.09
C GLU A 71 -21.93 6.85 5.71
N ARG A 72 -20.72 6.69 5.22
CA ARG A 72 -20.28 7.19 3.90
C ARG A 72 -20.30 6.12 2.81
N GLY A 73 -20.75 4.91 3.15
CA GLY A 73 -20.81 3.78 2.22
C GLY A 73 -19.43 3.33 1.71
N LEU A 74 -18.36 3.59 2.48
CA LEU A 74 -17.00 3.19 2.15
C LEU A 74 -16.69 1.79 2.67
N ARG A 75 -15.65 1.18 2.11
CA ARG A 75 -14.96 0.02 2.68
C ARG A 75 -13.71 0.49 3.44
N LEU A 76 -13.32 -0.28 4.44
CA LEU A 76 -12.11 -0.02 5.23
C LEU A 76 -11.12 -1.17 5.06
N GLU A 77 -9.88 -0.81 4.81
CA GLU A 77 -8.71 -1.65 4.98
C GLU A 77 -7.79 -1.02 6.02
N LEU A 78 -7.11 -1.83 6.79
CA LEU A 78 -6.01 -1.36 7.65
C LEU A 78 -4.69 -1.93 7.15
N ASP A 79 -3.60 -1.22 7.45
CA ASP A 79 -2.28 -1.77 7.28
C ASP A 79 -1.44 -1.68 8.55
N THR A 80 -0.61 -2.68 8.71
CA THR A 80 0.40 -2.78 9.74
C THR A 80 1.73 -3.20 9.13
N SER A 81 2.77 -3.19 9.93
CA SER A 81 4.05 -3.84 9.64
C SER A 81 4.34 -4.88 10.69
N ASP A 82 5.27 -5.81 10.38
CA ASP A 82 5.66 -6.88 11.28
C ASP A 82 4.67 -8.06 11.32
N THR A 83 5.14 -9.17 10.75
CA THR A 83 4.37 -10.43 10.67
C THR A 83 4.45 -11.29 11.93
N ARG A 84 5.16 -10.84 12.99
CA ARG A 84 5.23 -11.59 14.26
C ARG A 84 3.84 -11.84 14.83
N LEU A 85 3.63 -13.05 15.33
CA LEU A 85 2.31 -13.52 15.75
C LEU A 85 1.61 -12.57 16.72
N GLU A 86 2.30 -12.09 17.75
CA GLU A 86 1.71 -11.17 18.74
C GLU A 86 1.17 -9.88 18.11
N ASN A 87 1.96 -9.28 17.21
CA ASN A 87 1.52 -8.10 16.49
C ASN A 87 0.31 -8.41 15.58
N MET A 88 0.37 -9.51 14.85
CA MET A 88 -0.70 -9.89 13.92
C MET A 88 -2.00 -10.22 14.64
N GLU A 89 -1.96 -10.95 15.76
CA GLU A 89 -3.16 -11.23 16.57
C GLU A 89 -3.82 -9.95 17.11
N TYR A 90 -3.02 -9.00 17.58
CA TYR A 90 -3.50 -7.70 18.02
C TYR A 90 -4.14 -6.93 16.86
N MET A 91 -3.44 -6.82 15.73
CA MET A 91 -3.88 -6.02 14.60
C MET A 91 -5.10 -6.61 13.86
N VAL A 92 -5.23 -7.94 13.81
CA VAL A 92 -6.45 -8.59 13.30
C VAL A 92 -7.67 -8.22 14.14
N ARG A 93 -7.53 -8.19 15.47
CA ARG A 93 -8.62 -7.76 16.37
C ARG A 93 -8.94 -6.27 16.22
N VAL A 94 -7.94 -5.41 16.04
CA VAL A 94 -8.14 -3.98 15.74
C VAL A 94 -8.88 -3.81 14.41
N ALA A 95 -8.45 -4.52 13.37
CA ALA A 95 -9.11 -4.48 12.06
C ALA A 95 -10.59 -4.87 12.16
N ALA A 96 -10.88 -5.98 12.81
CA ALA A 96 -12.26 -6.43 13.04
C ALA A 96 -13.09 -5.42 13.84
N ALA A 97 -12.51 -4.82 14.89
CA ALA A 97 -13.19 -3.81 15.71
C ALA A 97 -13.52 -2.54 14.92
N CYS A 98 -12.62 -2.12 14.02
CA CYS A 98 -12.86 -1.00 13.10
C CYS A 98 -13.80 -1.35 11.93
N GLY A 99 -14.12 -2.64 11.73
CA GLY A 99 -14.92 -3.11 10.59
C GLY A 99 -14.13 -3.17 9.28
N ALA A 100 -12.81 -3.27 9.36
CA ALA A 100 -11.96 -3.51 8.20
C ALA A 100 -12.07 -4.96 7.73
N ASP A 101 -12.19 -5.15 6.42
CA ASP A 101 -12.26 -6.48 5.79
C ASP A 101 -10.89 -7.00 5.33
N THR A 102 -9.87 -6.17 5.41
CA THR A 102 -8.50 -6.47 4.95
C THR A 102 -7.49 -5.88 5.92
N LEU A 103 -6.45 -6.64 6.23
CA LEU A 103 -5.26 -6.19 6.97
C LEU A 103 -4.01 -6.49 6.15
N ARG A 104 -3.33 -5.44 5.70
CA ARG A 104 -2.03 -5.56 5.02
C ARG A 104 -0.91 -5.63 6.05
N THR A 105 0.11 -6.44 5.74
CA THR A 105 1.35 -6.51 6.51
C THR A 105 2.56 -6.79 5.61
N TYR A 106 3.75 -6.57 6.15
CA TYR A 106 5.03 -6.96 5.61
C TYR A 106 6.01 -7.23 6.75
N THR A 107 7.17 -7.82 6.45
CA THR A 107 8.13 -8.26 7.47
C THR A 107 8.87 -7.10 8.13
N ARG A 108 9.29 -7.29 9.38
CA ARG A 108 10.14 -6.38 10.15
C ARG A 108 11.16 -7.16 11.01
N TYR A 109 11.63 -8.29 10.48
CA TYR A 109 12.69 -9.03 11.14
C TYR A 109 14.06 -8.43 10.77
N ASP A 110 14.92 -8.28 11.78
CA ASP A 110 16.32 -7.95 11.58
C ASP A 110 17.14 -9.25 11.54
N ALA A 111 17.06 -9.94 10.40
CA ALA A 111 17.70 -11.25 10.20
C ALA A 111 17.90 -11.53 8.70
N PRO A 112 18.78 -12.47 8.34
CA PRO A 112 18.92 -12.94 6.97
C PRO A 112 17.64 -13.57 6.42
N LEU A 113 17.37 -13.42 5.12
CA LEU A 113 16.16 -13.95 4.46
C LEU A 113 15.92 -15.44 4.70
N ARG A 114 16.98 -16.26 4.77
CA ARG A 114 16.89 -17.71 5.09
C ARG A 114 16.18 -18.00 6.41
N ASP A 115 16.20 -17.04 7.35
CA ASP A 115 15.58 -17.15 8.66
C ASP A 115 14.22 -16.44 8.67
N VAL A 116 14.12 -15.30 7.96
CA VAL A 116 12.88 -14.49 7.83
C VAL A 116 11.78 -15.27 7.11
N ILE A 117 12.10 -15.99 6.03
CA ILE A 117 11.12 -16.76 5.25
C ILE A 117 10.39 -17.80 6.11
N PRO A 118 11.07 -18.74 6.81
CA PRO A 118 10.37 -19.72 7.63
C PRO A 118 9.63 -19.10 8.83
N TRP A 119 10.13 -18.00 9.39
CA TRP A 119 9.41 -17.30 10.46
C TRP A 119 8.13 -16.66 9.95
N THR A 120 8.17 -16.02 8.80
CA THR A 120 6.98 -15.42 8.15
C THR A 120 5.92 -16.50 7.87
N ILE A 121 6.32 -17.65 7.32
CA ILE A 121 5.40 -18.77 7.07
C ILE A 121 4.76 -19.26 8.37
N ARG A 122 5.58 -19.48 9.41
CA ARG A 122 5.11 -19.92 10.71
C ARG A 122 4.08 -18.98 11.31
N ASP A 123 4.40 -17.69 11.32
CA ASP A 123 3.59 -16.68 12.00
C ASP A 123 2.29 -16.39 11.23
N LEU A 124 2.32 -16.34 9.90
CA LEU A 124 1.11 -16.22 9.08
C LEU A 124 0.19 -17.44 9.18
N ARG A 125 0.74 -18.65 9.22
CA ARG A 125 -0.05 -19.87 9.48
C ARG A 125 -0.74 -19.84 10.84
N ALA A 126 -0.04 -19.36 11.86
CA ALA A 126 -0.57 -19.32 13.22
C ALA A 126 -1.71 -18.32 13.37
N VAL A 127 -1.65 -17.16 12.68
CA VAL A 127 -2.69 -16.13 12.78
C VAL A 127 -3.85 -16.34 11.80
N ALA A 128 -3.67 -17.10 10.73
CA ALA A 128 -4.68 -17.29 9.68
C ALA A 128 -6.05 -17.77 10.18
N PRO A 129 -6.16 -18.71 11.16
CA PRO A 129 -7.46 -19.10 11.72
C PRO A 129 -8.18 -17.94 12.40
N LEU A 130 -7.48 -17.13 13.20
CA LEU A 130 -8.06 -15.96 13.85
C LEU A 130 -8.58 -14.94 12.83
N ALA A 131 -7.83 -14.71 11.76
CA ALA A 131 -8.24 -13.81 10.69
C ALA A 131 -9.50 -14.33 9.98
N ALA A 132 -9.57 -15.63 9.70
CA ALA A 132 -10.75 -16.29 9.13
C ALA A 132 -11.99 -16.14 10.04
N ASP A 133 -11.84 -16.42 11.33
CA ASP A 133 -12.92 -16.35 12.33
C ASP A 133 -13.49 -14.92 12.47
N LEU A 134 -12.63 -13.91 12.30
CA LEU A 134 -13.00 -12.50 12.39
C LEU A 134 -13.36 -11.86 11.03
N GLY A 135 -13.33 -12.63 9.94
CA GLY A 135 -13.67 -12.15 8.60
C GLY A 135 -12.67 -11.13 8.03
N VAL A 136 -11.41 -11.18 8.43
CA VAL A 136 -10.34 -10.29 7.97
C VAL A 136 -9.42 -11.02 7.01
N LEU A 137 -9.30 -10.53 5.78
CA LEU A 137 -8.32 -11.02 4.82
C LEU A 137 -6.93 -10.45 5.15
N LEU A 138 -5.96 -11.32 5.42
CA LEU A 138 -4.56 -10.92 5.54
C LEU A 138 -3.93 -10.82 4.16
N VAL A 139 -3.19 -9.75 3.92
CA VAL A 139 -2.43 -9.61 2.67
C VAL A 139 -0.97 -9.28 2.98
N LEU A 140 -0.08 -10.15 2.49
CA LEU A 140 1.37 -9.95 2.56
C LEU A 140 1.83 -9.17 1.34
N GLU A 141 2.47 -8.04 1.57
CA GLU A 141 2.93 -7.15 0.51
C GLU A 141 4.35 -7.49 0.04
N ASN A 142 4.59 -7.35 -1.28
CA ASN A 142 5.94 -7.25 -1.84
C ASN A 142 6.54 -5.89 -1.46
N HIS A 143 6.97 -5.77 -0.20
CA HIS A 143 7.56 -4.53 0.29
C HIS A 143 9.04 -4.45 -0.10
N GLU A 144 9.95 -4.38 0.86
CA GLU A 144 11.38 -4.18 0.59
C GLU A 144 12.23 -5.44 0.78
N ASP A 145 11.64 -6.56 1.18
CA ASP A 145 12.40 -7.73 1.65
C ASP A 145 12.38 -8.88 0.65
N PHE A 146 11.29 -9.08 -0.09
CA PHE A 146 11.07 -10.24 -0.93
C PHE A 146 10.89 -9.87 -2.39
N THR A 147 11.47 -10.69 -3.28
CA THR A 147 11.07 -10.74 -4.68
C THR A 147 9.72 -11.43 -4.83
N GLY A 148 9.05 -11.24 -5.96
CA GLY A 148 7.77 -11.88 -6.27
C GLY A 148 7.81 -13.41 -6.15
N PRO A 149 8.81 -14.13 -6.70
CA PRO A 149 8.94 -15.58 -6.53
C PRO A 149 9.05 -16.01 -5.06
N VAL A 150 9.82 -15.30 -4.24
CA VAL A 150 9.97 -15.62 -2.80
C VAL A 150 8.65 -15.42 -2.07
N LEU A 151 7.93 -14.34 -2.38
CA LEU A 151 6.63 -14.08 -1.77
C LEU A 151 5.59 -15.13 -2.19
N ALA A 152 5.60 -15.56 -3.46
CA ALA A 152 4.74 -16.63 -3.96
C ALA A 152 5.05 -17.98 -3.25
N GLU A 153 6.34 -18.28 -3.01
CA GLU A 153 6.76 -19.45 -2.22
C GLU A 153 6.21 -19.40 -0.78
N ILE A 154 6.36 -18.25 -0.12
CA ILE A 154 5.83 -18.04 1.25
C ILE A 154 4.32 -18.30 1.28
N LEU A 155 3.56 -17.68 0.37
CA LEU A 155 2.09 -17.81 0.33
C LEU A 155 1.65 -19.22 -0.02
N SER A 156 2.34 -19.88 -0.96
CA SER A 156 2.10 -21.30 -1.27
C SER A 156 2.36 -22.19 -0.05
N ALA A 157 3.43 -21.92 0.71
CA ALA A 157 3.72 -22.66 1.93
C ALA A 157 2.71 -22.35 3.04
N VAL A 158 2.22 -21.13 3.19
CA VAL A 158 1.18 -20.77 4.18
C VAL A 158 -0.11 -21.55 3.89
N ASP A 159 -0.47 -21.70 2.63
CA ASP A 159 -1.62 -22.49 2.15
C ASP A 159 -2.94 -22.18 2.89
N SER A 160 -3.30 -20.90 2.93
CA SER A 160 -4.52 -20.44 3.58
C SER A 160 -5.32 -19.49 2.68
N PRO A 161 -6.65 -19.68 2.55
CA PRO A 161 -7.50 -18.77 1.80
C PRO A 161 -7.61 -17.39 2.46
N SER A 162 -7.33 -17.30 3.76
CA SER A 162 -7.36 -16.04 4.53
C SER A 162 -6.04 -15.26 4.47
N VAL A 163 -5.03 -15.79 3.75
CA VAL A 163 -3.73 -15.12 3.57
C VAL A 163 -3.42 -15.06 2.08
N ARG A 164 -3.34 -13.86 1.55
CA ARG A 164 -3.14 -13.61 0.11
C ARG A 164 -2.00 -12.61 -0.10
N ALA A 165 -1.77 -12.21 -1.34
CA ALA A 165 -0.80 -11.17 -1.69
C ALA A 165 -1.47 -9.80 -1.82
N LEU A 166 -0.76 -8.76 -1.39
CA LEU A 166 -0.90 -7.42 -1.90
C LEU A 166 0.25 -7.15 -2.85
N TYR A 167 -0.06 -6.81 -4.10
CA TYR A 167 0.92 -6.41 -5.08
C TYR A 167 1.04 -4.89 -5.09
N ASP A 168 2.22 -4.40 -4.78
CA ASP A 168 2.58 -2.99 -4.90
C ASP A 168 3.30 -2.75 -6.22
N TYR A 169 2.90 -1.71 -6.95
CA TYR A 169 3.38 -1.42 -8.31
C TYR A 169 4.89 -1.16 -8.38
N GLY A 170 5.47 -0.56 -7.35
CA GLY A 170 6.82 -0.04 -7.40
C GLY A 170 7.83 -0.71 -6.46
N ASN A 171 7.37 -1.47 -5.46
CA ASN A 171 8.26 -1.97 -4.41
C ASN A 171 9.31 -2.99 -4.91
N SER A 172 9.02 -3.74 -5.98
CA SER A 172 9.98 -4.65 -6.60
C SER A 172 11.26 -3.94 -7.09
N GLN A 173 11.18 -2.65 -7.44
CA GLN A 173 12.37 -1.87 -7.82
C GLN A 173 13.40 -1.79 -6.68
N MET A 174 12.97 -1.78 -5.41
CA MET A 174 13.88 -1.70 -4.26
C MET A 174 14.73 -2.97 -4.08
N VAL A 175 14.21 -4.11 -4.52
CA VAL A 175 14.95 -5.39 -4.53
C VAL A 175 15.57 -5.72 -5.88
N GLY A 176 15.55 -4.77 -6.82
CA GLY A 176 16.16 -4.93 -8.15
C GLY A 176 15.42 -5.93 -9.04
N GLU A 177 14.12 -6.09 -8.85
CA GLU A 177 13.28 -6.98 -9.64
C GLU A 177 12.38 -6.18 -10.58
N ASP A 178 12.23 -6.65 -11.83
CA ASP A 178 11.28 -6.04 -12.77
C ASP A 178 9.84 -6.15 -12.23
N PRO A 179 9.04 -5.05 -12.21
CA PRO A 179 7.68 -5.10 -11.72
C PRO A 179 6.78 -6.15 -12.37
N PHE A 180 6.96 -6.44 -13.67
CA PHE A 180 6.18 -7.47 -14.34
C PHE A 180 6.60 -8.89 -13.98
N ASP A 181 7.89 -9.13 -13.75
CA ASP A 181 8.37 -10.43 -13.27
C ASP A 181 7.79 -10.72 -11.88
N ALA A 182 7.79 -9.71 -11.00
CA ALA A 182 7.15 -9.81 -9.69
C ALA A 182 5.64 -10.07 -9.80
N LEU A 183 4.94 -9.33 -10.68
CA LEU A 183 3.50 -9.51 -10.91
C LEU A 183 3.18 -10.92 -11.39
N ASP A 184 3.89 -11.40 -12.40
CA ASP A 184 3.65 -12.72 -13.01
C ASP A 184 3.87 -13.83 -11.97
N ALA A 185 4.91 -13.73 -11.14
CA ALA A 185 5.17 -14.70 -10.08
C ALA A 185 4.07 -14.68 -8.99
N MET A 186 3.57 -13.50 -8.64
CA MET A 186 2.59 -13.32 -7.57
C MET A 186 1.14 -13.51 -8.04
N ALA A 187 0.84 -13.47 -9.35
CA ALA A 187 -0.51 -13.40 -9.91
C ALA A 187 -1.52 -14.40 -9.30
N PRO A 188 -1.18 -15.68 -9.02
CA PRO A 188 -2.12 -16.62 -8.42
C PRO A 188 -2.59 -16.24 -7.00
N PHE A 189 -1.87 -15.37 -6.33
CA PHE A 189 -2.08 -15.02 -4.92
C PHE A 189 -2.64 -13.60 -4.73
N ILE A 190 -2.56 -12.73 -5.74
CA ILE A 190 -2.92 -11.31 -5.59
C ILE A 190 -4.41 -11.14 -5.30
N ALA A 191 -4.71 -10.47 -4.19
CA ALA A 191 -6.07 -10.08 -3.81
C ALA A 191 -6.25 -8.56 -3.69
N ARG A 192 -5.17 -7.83 -3.40
CA ARG A 192 -5.16 -6.37 -3.22
C ARG A 192 -3.96 -5.76 -3.91
N VAL A 193 -4.04 -4.46 -4.16
CA VAL A 193 -2.98 -3.70 -4.85
C VAL A 193 -2.80 -2.33 -4.24
N HIS A 194 -1.55 -1.86 -4.21
CA HIS A 194 -1.22 -0.45 -4.04
C HIS A 194 -0.70 0.11 -5.36
N ALA A 195 -1.44 1.08 -5.90
CA ALA A 195 -1.12 1.76 -7.16
C ALA A 195 -0.39 3.07 -6.87
N LYS A 196 0.88 3.11 -7.19
CA LYS A 196 1.78 4.26 -7.02
C LYS A 196 2.71 4.41 -8.20
N ASP A 197 3.52 5.46 -8.20
CA ASP A 197 4.52 5.68 -9.24
C ASP A 197 5.87 6.10 -8.67
N HIS A 198 6.92 5.61 -9.29
CA HIS A 198 8.31 5.80 -8.88
C HIS A 198 9.22 6.12 -10.06
N VAL A 199 10.37 6.71 -9.72
CA VAL A 199 11.55 6.76 -10.58
C VAL A 199 12.75 6.21 -9.82
N VAL A 200 13.67 5.59 -10.52
CA VAL A 200 15.00 5.24 -9.96
C VAL A 200 15.97 6.36 -10.28
N ILE A 201 16.58 6.95 -9.27
CA ILE A 201 17.52 8.08 -9.41
C ILE A 201 18.89 7.72 -8.87
N ARG A 202 19.91 8.43 -9.36
CA ARG A 202 21.26 8.37 -8.81
C ARG A 202 21.46 9.44 -7.77
N THR A 203 21.92 9.04 -6.59
CA THR A 203 22.33 9.96 -5.53
C THR A 203 23.79 9.70 -5.13
N PRO A 204 24.41 10.59 -4.37
CA PRO A 204 25.75 10.34 -3.82
C PRO A 204 25.83 9.07 -2.95
N GLU A 205 24.71 8.71 -2.33
CA GLU A 205 24.59 7.51 -1.47
C GLU A 205 24.34 6.22 -2.27
N GLY A 206 24.07 6.33 -3.58
CA GLY A 206 23.78 5.20 -4.47
C GLY A 206 22.43 5.32 -5.18
N PRO A 207 21.97 4.24 -5.82
CA PRO A 207 20.66 4.22 -6.46
C PRO A 207 19.53 4.28 -5.43
N MET A 208 18.55 5.16 -5.69
CA MET A 208 17.39 5.34 -4.84
C MET A 208 16.11 5.20 -5.67
N VAL A 209 15.09 4.60 -5.10
CA VAL A 209 13.72 4.74 -5.59
C VAL A 209 13.16 6.03 -5.01
N GLN A 210 12.66 6.90 -5.88
CA GLN A 210 12.02 8.16 -5.52
C GLN A 210 10.55 8.13 -5.89
N GLY A 211 9.68 8.29 -4.90
CA GLY A 211 8.24 8.45 -5.10
C GLY A 211 7.90 9.79 -5.70
N VAL A 212 7.05 9.77 -6.71
CA VAL A 212 6.56 10.93 -7.45
C VAL A 212 5.02 10.89 -7.54
N PRO A 213 4.35 12.00 -7.89
CA PRO A 213 2.93 11.96 -8.23
C PRO A 213 2.66 10.92 -9.31
N PHE A 214 1.50 10.26 -9.24
CA PHE A 214 1.13 9.22 -10.20
C PHE A 214 1.09 9.79 -11.63
N GLY A 215 1.73 9.09 -12.56
CA GLY A 215 1.89 9.50 -13.95
C GLY A 215 3.18 10.27 -14.26
N GLU A 216 3.95 10.64 -13.25
CA GLU A 216 5.25 11.32 -13.41
C GLU A 216 6.44 10.36 -13.29
N GLY A 217 6.18 9.10 -12.97
CA GLY A 217 7.20 8.07 -12.78
C GLY A 217 7.59 7.32 -14.04
N ARG A 218 8.21 6.15 -13.83
CA ARG A 218 8.68 5.25 -14.88
C ARG A 218 7.99 3.88 -14.84
N LEU A 219 7.06 3.67 -13.90
CA LEU A 219 6.29 2.45 -13.84
C LEU A 219 5.28 2.41 -14.99
N LEU A 220 5.08 1.26 -15.58
CA LEU A 220 4.09 1.06 -16.65
C LEU A 220 2.69 0.92 -16.04
N VAL A 221 2.27 1.94 -15.28
CA VAL A 221 1.10 1.91 -14.39
C VAL A 221 -0.20 1.47 -15.07
N GLY A 222 -0.43 1.92 -16.30
CA GLY A 222 -1.61 1.55 -17.06
C GLY A 222 -1.60 0.07 -17.50
N GLU A 223 -0.47 -0.44 -17.95
CA GLU A 223 -0.32 -1.85 -18.33
C GLU A 223 -0.39 -2.76 -17.09
N THR A 224 0.23 -2.35 -15.99
CA THR A 224 0.13 -3.03 -14.70
C THR A 224 -1.33 -3.16 -14.25
N THR A 225 -2.10 -2.07 -14.33
CA THR A 225 -3.54 -2.08 -14.02
C THR A 225 -4.31 -3.08 -14.89
N ASP A 226 -4.05 -3.11 -16.21
CA ASP A 226 -4.71 -4.04 -17.13
C ASP A 226 -4.35 -5.49 -16.85
N ARG A 227 -3.08 -5.82 -16.57
CA ARG A 227 -2.63 -7.16 -16.21
C ARG A 227 -3.25 -7.64 -14.89
N LEU A 228 -3.28 -6.81 -13.88
CA LEU A 228 -3.91 -7.11 -12.58
C LEU A 228 -5.42 -7.34 -12.74
N TYR A 229 -6.10 -6.51 -13.53
CA TYR A 229 -7.51 -6.73 -13.83
C TYR A 229 -7.76 -8.05 -14.55
N ALA A 230 -6.92 -8.41 -15.53
CA ALA A 230 -6.96 -9.69 -16.23
C ALA A 230 -6.69 -10.88 -15.30
N ALA A 231 -5.83 -10.72 -14.30
CA ALA A 231 -5.57 -11.68 -13.24
C ALA A 231 -6.71 -11.81 -12.20
N GLY A 232 -7.79 -11.03 -12.34
CA GLY A 232 -8.96 -11.12 -11.46
C GLY A 232 -9.03 -10.09 -10.35
N VAL A 233 -8.06 -9.19 -10.22
CA VAL A 233 -8.09 -8.11 -9.23
C VAL A 233 -9.21 -7.12 -9.58
N ARG A 234 -9.98 -6.72 -8.57
CA ARG A 234 -11.11 -5.77 -8.72
C ARG A 234 -11.04 -4.61 -7.76
N ARG A 235 -10.20 -4.68 -6.73
CA ARG A 235 -9.99 -3.62 -5.75
C ARG A 235 -8.57 -3.08 -5.89
N PHE A 236 -8.47 -1.80 -6.22
CA PHE A 236 -7.23 -1.04 -6.35
C PHE A 236 -7.18 0.00 -5.27
N CYS A 237 -6.00 0.26 -4.71
CA CYS A 237 -5.79 1.29 -3.71
C CYS A 237 -4.77 2.29 -4.25
N PHE A 238 -5.19 3.53 -4.48
CA PHE A 238 -4.31 4.62 -4.86
C PHE A 238 -3.42 5.02 -3.69
N GLU A 239 -2.13 5.14 -3.93
CA GLU A 239 -1.15 5.58 -2.96
C GLU A 239 -0.27 6.68 -3.55
N ASN A 240 -0.47 7.93 -3.14
CA ASN A 240 0.46 9.00 -3.44
C ASN A 240 1.71 8.84 -2.58
N VAL A 241 2.82 8.58 -3.22
CA VAL A 241 4.12 8.37 -2.56
C VAL A 241 5.09 9.52 -2.79
N TRP A 242 4.58 10.68 -3.16
CA TRP A 242 5.39 11.88 -3.31
C TRP A 242 6.33 12.07 -2.12
N SER A 243 7.59 12.37 -2.43
CA SER A 243 8.67 12.57 -1.46
C SER A 243 9.08 11.33 -0.61
N TYR A 244 8.57 10.13 -0.93
CA TYR A 244 9.15 8.89 -0.43
C TYR A 244 10.49 8.64 -1.13
N CYS A 245 11.50 8.24 -0.37
CA CYS A 245 12.80 7.89 -0.92
C CYS A 245 13.39 6.70 -0.17
N ALA A 246 13.80 5.66 -0.90
CA ALA A 246 14.37 4.46 -0.32
C ALA A 246 15.53 3.93 -1.18
N PRO A 247 16.56 3.31 -0.56
CA PRO A 247 17.67 2.74 -1.30
C PRO A 247 17.24 1.52 -2.11
N VAL A 248 17.80 1.40 -3.32
CA VAL A 248 17.78 0.13 -4.05
C VAL A 248 18.83 -0.79 -3.41
N LYS A 249 18.38 -1.98 -2.99
CA LYS A 249 19.16 -2.90 -2.13
C LYS A 249 20.12 -3.83 -2.89
N VAL A 250 20.19 -3.68 -4.22
CA VAL A 250 21.09 -4.47 -5.07
C VAL A 250 22.09 -3.57 -5.77
N PRO A 251 23.28 -4.09 -6.14
CA PRO A 251 24.25 -3.35 -6.92
C PRO A 251 23.69 -2.89 -8.26
N VAL A 252 24.10 -1.71 -8.75
CA VAL A 252 23.65 -1.12 -10.04
C VAL A 252 23.79 -2.09 -11.20
N GLN A 253 24.83 -2.93 -11.21
CA GLN A 253 25.10 -3.91 -12.28
C GLN A 253 24.08 -5.05 -12.32
N GLN A 254 23.27 -5.21 -11.28
CA GLN A 254 22.22 -6.22 -11.18
C GLN A 254 20.83 -5.68 -11.50
N LEU A 255 20.71 -4.36 -11.75
CA LEU A 255 19.43 -3.77 -12.12
C LEU A 255 18.97 -4.27 -13.48
N PRO A 256 17.69 -4.60 -13.65
CA PRO A 256 17.10 -4.96 -14.93
C PRO A 256 17.28 -3.85 -15.98
N ALA A 257 17.51 -4.23 -17.23
CA ALA A 257 17.62 -3.30 -18.35
C ALA A 257 16.24 -3.04 -18.99
N THR A 258 15.28 -2.62 -18.16
CA THR A 258 13.90 -2.30 -18.57
C THR A 258 13.59 -0.82 -18.36
N SER A 259 12.53 -0.34 -18.98
CA SER A 259 12.10 1.08 -18.87
C SER A 259 11.82 1.52 -17.43
N CYS A 260 11.37 0.58 -16.57
CA CYS A 260 11.13 0.85 -15.16
C CYS A 260 12.41 1.18 -14.38
N PHE A 261 13.57 0.81 -14.92
CA PHE A 261 14.89 1.10 -14.32
C PHE A 261 15.71 2.15 -15.09
N GLU A 262 15.10 2.82 -16.08
CA GLU A 262 15.71 3.98 -16.69
C GLU A 262 15.88 5.09 -15.64
N TRP A 263 17.06 5.69 -15.63
CA TRP A 263 17.40 6.72 -14.65
C TRP A 263 16.52 7.97 -14.81
N GLY A 264 15.85 8.35 -13.75
CA GLY A 264 15.19 9.64 -13.64
C GLY A 264 16.17 10.79 -13.38
N ASP A 265 15.63 12.01 -13.42
CA ASP A 265 16.40 13.21 -13.09
C ASP A 265 16.82 13.18 -11.60
N PRO A 266 18.12 13.29 -11.27
CA PRO A 266 18.58 13.42 -9.89
C PRO A 266 17.97 14.61 -9.14
N GLY A 267 17.53 15.65 -9.85
CA GLY A 267 16.82 16.80 -9.28
C GLY A 267 15.48 16.47 -8.63
N LEU A 268 14.91 15.27 -8.91
CA LEU A 268 13.72 14.76 -8.23
C LEU A 268 13.98 14.25 -6.82
N HIS A 269 15.27 14.17 -6.39
CA HIS A 269 15.59 13.67 -5.05
C HIS A 269 15.00 14.54 -3.96
N LEU A 270 13.99 14.04 -3.29
CA LEU A 270 13.26 14.73 -2.24
C LEU A 270 12.89 13.76 -1.11
N VAL A 271 13.35 14.11 0.09
CA VAL A 271 12.99 13.40 1.31
C VAL A 271 12.03 14.26 2.11
N GLY A 272 10.73 13.98 2.00
CA GLY A 272 9.68 14.82 2.57
C GLY A 272 9.77 14.99 4.09
N ASP A 273 10.30 13.99 4.80
CA ASP A 273 10.52 14.07 6.25
C ASP A 273 11.55 15.13 6.67
N ARG A 274 12.31 15.69 5.72
CA ARG A 274 13.27 16.78 5.93
C ARG A 274 12.69 18.16 5.64
N LEU A 275 11.48 18.22 5.10
CA LEU A 275 10.80 19.50 4.80
C LEU A 275 10.24 20.14 6.06
N PRO A 276 10.18 21.48 6.13
CA PRO A 276 9.37 22.16 7.13
C PRO A 276 7.90 21.74 7.06
N GLU A 277 7.24 21.65 8.21
CA GLU A 277 5.85 21.17 8.32
C GLU A 277 4.90 21.82 7.31
N GLY A 278 4.84 23.16 7.27
CA GLY A 278 3.93 23.87 6.36
C GLY A 278 4.21 23.62 4.90
N GLN A 279 5.49 23.44 4.51
CA GLN A 279 5.87 23.09 3.16
C GLN A 279 5.47 21.65 2.83
N ALA A 280 5.78 20.69 3.72
CA ALA A 280 5.44 19.29 3.52
C ALA A 280 3.94 19.08 3.33
N VAL A 281 3.11 19.75 4.15
CA VAL A 281 1.63 19.69 4.06
C VAL A 281 1.13 20.32 2.76
N ALA A 282 1.63 21.48 2.38
CA ALA A 282 1.19 22.18 1.17
C ALA A 282 1.54 21.40 -0.12
N GLU A 283 2.79 20.93 -0.21
CA GLU A 283 3.26 20.21 -1.40
C GLU A 283 2.67 18.81 -1.50
N GLU A 284 2.44 18.10 -0.36
CA GLU A 284 1.71 16.83 -0.35
C GLU A 284 0.31 16.97 -0.94
N ARG A 285 -0.39 18.08 -0.62
CA ARG A 285 -1.72 18.35 -1.15
C ARG A 285 -1.71 18.48 -2.66
N VAL A 286 -0.78 19.25 -3.21
CA VAL A 286 -0.63 19.42 -4.66
C VAL A 286 -0.33 18.07 -5.33
N ALA A 287 0.68 17.36 -4.80
CA ALA A 287 1.07 16.05 -5.34
C ALA A 287 -0.07 15.00 -5.27
N PHE A 288 -0.87 15.05 -4.22
CA PHE A 288 -2.05 14.19 -4.10
C PHE A 288 -3.11 14.53 -5.13
N ASP A 289 -3.45 15.82 -5.28
CA ASP A 289 -4.48 16.27 -6.20
C ASP A 289 -4.10 15.96 -7.66
N ASP A 290 -2.85 16.23 -8.05
CA ASP A 290 -2.34 15.97 -9.40
C ASP A 290 -2.27 14.46 -9.68
N GLY A 291 -1.70 13.68 -8.76
CA GLY A 291 -1.58 12.23 -8.90
C GLY A 291 -2.94 11.52 -8.92
N ALA A 292 -3.89 11.95 -8.09
CA ALA A 292 -5.25 11.41 -8.11
C ALA A 292 -5.95 11.73 -9.43
N ALA A 293 -5.85 12.96 -9.92
CA ALA A 293 -6.42 13.35 -11.20
C ALA A 293 -5.85 12.53 -12.37
N ALA A 294 -4.52 12.32 -12.39
CA ALA A 294 -3.85 11.49 -13.40
C ALA A 294 -4.32 10.02 -13.31
N PHE A 295 -4.49 9.48 -12.11
CA PHE A 295 -4.97 8.11 -11.94
C PHE A 295 -6.41 7.95 -12.43
N TRP A 296 -7.32 8.86 -12.07
CA TRP A 296 -8.69 8.85 -12.57
C TRP A 296 -8.75 8.97 -14.11
N ALA A 297 -7.94 9.83 -14.69
CA ALA A 297 -7.85 9.99 -16.14
C ALA A 297 -7.39 8.70 -16.82
N MET A 298 -6.31 8.08 -16.33
CA MET A 298 -5.79 6.81 -16.84
C MET A 298 -6.84 5.69 -16.77
N LEU A 299 -7.58 5.59 -15.66
CA LEU A 299 -8.64 4.61 -15.50
C LEU A 299 -9.76 4.83 -16.53
N ALA A 300 -10.20 6.07 -16.73
CA ALA A 300 -11.25 6.42 -17.69
C ALA A 300 -10.83 6.13 -19.14
N GLU A 301 -9.62 6.52 -19.53
CA GLU A 301 -9.06 6.26 -20.87
C GLU A 301 -8.97 4.77 -21.18
N ARG A 302 -8.72 3.92 -20.17
CA ARG A 302 -8.64 2.46 -20.29
C ARG A 302 -9.99 1.76 -20.15
N GLY A 303 -11.08 2.50 -20.01
CA GLY A 303 -12.46 2.00 -19.94
C GLY A 303 -12.81 1.35 -18.60
N TYR A 304 -12.14 1.75 -17.53
CA TYR A 304 -12.51 1.39 -16.18
C TYR A 304 -13.65 2.26 -15.65
N GLU A 305 -14.50 1.66 -14.83
CA GLU A 305 -15.57 2.31 -14.11
C GLU A 305 -15.46 2.00 -12.64
N VAL A 306 -15.34 3.05 -11.81
CA VAL A 306 -15.27 2.89 -10.36
C VAL A 306 -16.68 2.73 -9.81
N ARG A 307 -16.88 1.64 -9.07
CA ARG A 307 -18.15 1.30 -8.41
C ARG A 307 -17.91 0.85 -6.98
N SER A 308 -18.84 1.18 -6.09
CA SER A 308 -18.84 0.62 -4.75
C SER A 308 -19.05 -0.89 -4.80
N GLU A 309 -18.29 -1.62 -3.98
CA GLU A 309 -18.52 -3.06 -3.79
C GLU A 309 -19.82 -3.26 -3.02
N PRO A 310 -20.58 -4.34 -3.31
CA PRO A 310 -21.71 -4.72 -2.48
C PRO A 310 -21.25 -4.91 -1.02
N ILE A 311 -22.02 -4.40 -0.08
CA ILE A 311 -21.83 -4.71 1.33
C ILE A 311 -22.32 -6.13 1.52
N ALA A 312 -21.41 -7.05 1.89
CA ALA A 312 -21.73 -8.46 2.16
C ALA A 312 -22.52 -8.60 3.46
#